data_94982c4fce80649b8384faa6d6cad633
#
_entry.id   94982c4fce80649b8384faa6d6cad633
#
_cell.length_a   1.000
_cell.length_b   1.000
_cell.length_c   1.000
_cell.angle_alpha   90.00
_cell.angle_beta   90.00
_cell.angle_gamma   90.00
#
_symmetry.space_group_name_H-M   'P 1'
#
loop_
_entity.id
_entity.type
_entity.pdbx_description
1 polymer ?
#
loop_
_entity_poly.entity_id
_entity_poly.type
_entity_poly.pdbx_seq_one_letter_code
_entity_poly.pdbx_strand_id
1 'polypeptide(L)'
;MDPKTRYEMERNANRRHRIETILDAAMQVFAQKGLERTTMQDIARQANLGIATLFRFFPKKDYLILAVSVREMESILAMFRSVAAQPVSAYEKLERLFDHLVQLMTPDRLAHVRIMENFDYYASLLSEPSEGMERFMKVWKETTFTFRDIIRQGEQDGSIRSDVDVHAVMVTAINAFGIFSRKLALQSSNMLFEQDLDPKRQLSLLKEMLLSYLKP
;
A
#
# COMPACT_ATOMS: atom_id res chain seq x y z
N MET A 1 1.40 -34.50 -17.24
CA MET A 1 0.36 -33.67 -16.61
C MET A 1 -0.96 -34.00 -17.30
N ASP A 2 -1.98 -34.36 -16.53
CA ASP A 2 -3.31 -34.71 -17.03
C ASP A 2 -3.95 -33.50 -17.77
N PRO A 3 -4.64 -33.74 -18.92
CA PRO A 3 -5.29 -32.69 -19.68
C PRO A 3 -6.27 -31.82 -18.88
N LYS A 4 -6.96 -32.41 -17.90
CA LYS A 4 -7.90 -31.71 -17.01
C LYS A 4 -7.16 -30.71 -16.11
N THR A 5 -6.08 -31.13 -15.49
CA THR A 5 -5.22 -30.29 -14.65
C THR A 5 -4.63 -29.13 -15.45
N ARG A 6 -4.19 -29.39 -16.68
CA ARG A 6 -3.67 -28.36 -17.58
C ARG A 6 -4.74 -27.32 -17.92
N TYR A 7 -5.93 -27.74 -18.29
CA TYR A 7 -7.06 -26.84 -18.57
C TYR A 7 -7.44 -25.97 -17.38
N GLU A 8 -7.47 -26.55 -16.17
CA GLU A 8 -7.76 -25.80 -14.95
C GLU A 8 -6.67 -24.76 -14.64
N MET A 9 -5.41 -25.11 -14.86
CA MET A 9 -4.29 -24.16 -14.69
C MET A 9 -4.36 -23.02 -15.69
N GLU A 10 -4.62 -23.29 -16.97
CA GLU A 10 -4.77 -22.27 -18.01
C GLU A 10 -5.97 -21.36 -17.73
N ARG A 11 -7.09 -21.91 -17.30
CA ARG A 11 -8.28 -21.14 -16.92
C ARG A 11 -8.01 -20.22 -15.71
N ASN A 12 -7.31 -20.73 -14.71
CA ASN A 12 -6.95 -19.94 -13.52
C ASN A 12 -5.91 -18.86 -13.85
N ALA A 13 -4.96 -19.15 -14.74
CA ALA A 13 -3.99 -18.16 -15.23
C ALA A 13 -4.68 -17.04 -16.01
N ASN A 14 -5.59 -17.38 -16.91
CA ASN A 14 -6.39 -16.42 -17.68
C ASN A 14 -7.29 -15.57 -16.77
N ARG A 15 -7.87 -16.18 -15.72
CA ARG A 15 -8.69 -15.45 -14.74
C ARG A 15 -7.84 -14.46 -13.95
N ARG A 16 -6.65 -14.87 -13.47
CA ARG A 16 -5.71 -13.98 -12.78
C ARG A 16 -5.26 -12.83 -13.67
N HIS A 17 -4.82 -13.12 -14.88
CA HIS A 17 -4.42 -12.08 -15.83
C HIS A 17 -5.55 -11.07 -16.09
N ARG A 18 -6.79 -11.53 -16.18
CA ARG A 18 -7.95 -10.65 -16.37
C ARG A 18 -8.19 -9.76 -15.15
N ILE A 19 -8.04 -10.28 -13.93
CA ILE A 19 -8.13 -9.49 -12.70
C ILE A 19 -7.06 -8.41 -12.69
N GLU A 20 -5.79 -8.73 -12.98
CA GLU A 20 -4.71 -7.73 -13.02
C GLU A 20 -5.00 -6.63 -14.05
N THR A 21 -5.46 -6.97 -15.24
CA THR A 21 -5.87 -5.99 -16.27
C THR A 21 -6.96 -5.04 -15.73
N ILE A 22 -7.93 -5.57 -14.99
CA ILE A 22 -9.00 -4.76 -14.40
C ILE A 22 -8.44 -3.85 -13.29
N LEU A 23 -7.56 -4.36 -12.43
CA LEU A 23 -6.96 -3.58 -11.34
C LEU A 23 -6.07 -2.46 -11.87
N ASP A 24 -5.31 -2.70 -12.94
CA ASP A 24 -4.50 -1.67 -13.61
C ASP A 24 -5.37 -0.57 -14.20
N ALA A 25 -6.42 -0.96 -14.91
CA ALA A 25 -7.38 -0.01 -15.47
C ALA A 25 -8.09 0.81 -14.38
N ALA A 26 -8.49 0.16 -13.29
CA ALA A 26 -9.11 0.82 -12.14
C ALA A 26 -8.17 1.85 -11.51
N MET A 27 -6.89 1.48 -11.29
CA MET A 27 -5.88 2.38 -10.75
C MET A 27 -5.70 3.61 -11.63
N GLN A 28 -5.59 3.44 -12.95
CA GLN A 28 -5.43 4.55 -13.89
C GLN A 28 -6.64 5.50 -13.85
N VAL A 29 -7.86 4.95 -13.84
CA VAL A 29 -9.08 5.77 -13.79
C VAL A 29 -9.23 6.48 -12.45
N PHE A 30 -8.91 5.81 -11.33
CA PHE A 30 -8.90 6.42 -10.00
C PHE A 30 -7.87 7.56 -9.90
N ALA A 31 -6.70 7.39 -10.52
CA ALA A 31 -5.67 8.43 -10.59
C ALA A 31 -6.16 9.67 -11.34
N GLN A 32 -6.85 9.48 -12.46
CA GLN A 32 -7.31 10.57 -13.33
C GLN A 32 -8.55 11.28 -12.79
N LYS A 33 -9.55 10.54 -12.30
CA LYS A 33 -10.88 11.07 -11.95
C LYS A 33 -11.14 11.17 -10.45
N GLY A 34 -10.32 10.52 -9.63
CA GLY A 34 -10.59 10.28 -8.21
C GLY A 34 -11.61 9.15 -8.01
N LEU A 35 -11.65 8.62 -6.77
CA LEU A 35 -12.50 7.47 -6.43
C LEU A 35 -13.98 7.78 -6.58
N GLU A 36 -14.42 8.94 -6.10
CA GLU A 36 -15.84 9.33 -6.08
C GLU A 36 -16.44 9.44 -7.49
N ARG A 37 -15.73 10.12 -8.40
CA ARG A 37 -16.21 10.38 -9.77
C ARG A 37 -16.02 9.24 -10.74
N THR A 38 -15.29 8.19 -10.34
CA THR A 38 -15.07 7.01 -11.17
C THR A 38 -16.30 6.11 -11.16
N THR A 39 -16.73 5.70 -12.37
CA THR A 39 -17.82 4.74 -12.57
C THR A 39 -17.28 3.37 -13.03
N MET A 40 -18.06 2.31 -12.82
CA MET A 40 -17.72 0.98 -13.35
C MET A 40 -17.61 0.98 -14.89
N GLN A 41 -18.39 1.83 -15.59
CA GLN A 41 -18.30 2.00 -17.04
C GLN A 41 -16.96 2.60 -17.48
N ASP A 42 -16.44 3.57 -16.74
CA ASP A 42 -15.12 4.15 -17.03
C ASP A 42 -14.04 3.08 -16.95
N ILE A 43 -14.09 2.25 -15.91
CA ILE A 43 -13.12 1.17 -15.69
C ILE A 43 -13.25 0.09 -16.76
N ALA A 44 -14.48 -0.32 -17.11
CA ALA A 44 -14.71 -1.30 -18.18
C ALA A 44 -14.14 -0.81 -19.52
N ARG A 45 -14.36 0.47 -19.83
CA ARG A 45 -13.81 1.11 -21.05
C ARG A 45 -12.28 1.13 -21.03
N GLN A 46 -11.68 1.52 -19.92
CA GLN A 46 -10.23 1.56 -19.76
C GLN A 46 -9.60 0.16 -19.84
N ALA A 47 -10.26 -0.87 -19.31
CA ALA A 47 -9.83 -2.26 -19.37
C ALA A 47 -10.11 -2.94 -20.72
N ASN A 48 -10.76 -2.22 -21.64
CA ASN A 48 -11.24 -2.78 -22.92
C ASN A 48 -12.14 -4.02 -22.71
N LEU A 49 -13.11 -3.91 -21.78
CA LEU A 49 -14.04 -4.97 -21.41
C LEU A 49 -15.49 -4.51 -21.54
N GLY A 50 -16.36 -5.47 -21.86
CA GLY A 50 -17.81 -5.26 -21.69
C GLY A 50 -18.15 -5.10 -20.20
N ILE A 51 -19.07 -4.18 -19.89
CA ILE A 51 -19.49 -3.89 -18.50
C ILE A 51 -20.01 -5.13 -17.77
N ALA A 52 -20.74 -6.03 -18.45
CA ALA A 52 -21.20 -7.29 -17.87
C ALA A 52 -20.05 -8.21 -17.45
N THR A 53 -18.94 -8.17 -18.19
CA THR A 53 -17.73 -8.92 -17.84
C THR A 53 -17.09 -8.34 -16.58
N LEU A 54 -16.99 -7.02 -16.46
CA LEU A 54 -16.47 -6.37 -15.27
C LEU A 54 -17.30 -6.72 -14.02
N PHE A 55 -18.63 -6.62 -14.10
CA PHE A 55 -19.52 -6.96 -12.97
C PHE A 55 -19.43 -8.43 -12.54
N ARG A 56 -19.08 -9.33 -13.43
CA ARG A 56 -18.84 -10.74 -13.07
C ARG A 56 -17.60 -10.93 -12.19
N PHE A 57 -16.57 -10.09 -12.33
CA PHE A 57 -15.37 -10.10 -11.50
C PHE A 57 -15.55 -9.26 -10.23
N PHE A 58 -16.17 -8.10 -10.36
CA PHE A 58 -16.35 -7.12 -9.29
C PHE A 58 -17.80 -6.60 -9.31
N PRO A 59 -18.69 -7.13 -8.46
CA PRO A 59 -20.12 -6.77 -8.47
C PRO A 59 -20.39 -5.31 -8.11
N LYS A 60 -19.49 -4.66 -7.36
CA LYS A 60 -19.59 -3.27 -6.92
C LYS A 60 -18.22 -2.60 -6.97
N LYS A 61 -18.21 -1.25 -7.05
CA LYS A 61 -17.00 -0.44 -7.03
C LYS A 61 -16.19 -0.64 -5.75
N ASP A 62 -16.85 -0.82 -4.61
CA ASP A 62 -16.20 -0.97 -3.30
C ASP A 62 -15.31 -2.24 -3.24
N TYR A 63 -15.77 -3.35 -3.83
CA TYR A 63 -14.94 -4.57 -3.96
C TYR A 63 -13.72 -4.35 -4.84
N LEU A 64 -13.84 -3.53 -5.86
CA LEU A 64 -12.72 -3.20 -6.75
C LEU A 64 -11.71 -2.28 -6.04
N ILE A 65 -12.18 -1.28 -5.30
CA ILE A 65 -11.33 -0.42 -4.46
C ILE A 65 -10.58 -1.27 -3.44
N LEU A 66 -11.27 -2.17 -2.74
CA LEU A 66 -10.66 -3.09 -1.80
C LEU A 66 -9.58 -3.98 -2.46
N ALA A 67 -9.88 -4.55 -3.64
CA ALA A 67 -8.91 -5.38 -4.36
C ALA A 67 -7.66 -4.61 -4.80
N VAL A 68 -7.82 -3.36 -5.24
CA VAL A 68 -6.70 -2.45 -5.53
C VAL A 68 -5.90 -2.17 -4.25
N SER A 69 -6.56 -1.88 -3.13
CA SER A 69 -5.89 -1.63 -1.84
C SER A 69 -5.11 -2.85 -1.34
N VAL A 70 -5.66 -4.05 -1.50
CA VAL A 70 -4.95 -5.31 -1.19
C VAL A 70 -3.67 -5.44 -2.02
N ARG A 71 -3.75 -5.21 -3.33
CA ARG A 71 -2.60 -5.27 -4.24
C ARG A 71 -1.51 -4.26 -3.86
N GLU A 72 -1.90 -3.03 -3.53
CA GLU A 72 -0.95 -1.99 -3.07
C GLU A 72 -0.26 -2.42 -1.77
N MET A 73 -1.01 -2.98 -0.83
CA MET A 73 -0.47 -3.47 0.44
C MET A 73 0.46 -4.67 0.24
N GLU A 74 0.15 -5.57 -0.69
CA GLU A 74 1.05 -6.67 -1.08
C GLU A 74 2.37 -6.17 -1.68
N SER A 75 2.33 -5.10 -2.47
CA SER A 75 3.52 -4.44 -2.99
C SER A 75 4.39 -3.86 -1.87
N ILE A 76 3.78 -3.23 -0.88
CA ILE A 76 4.47 -2.72 0.32
C ILE A 76 5.11 -3.89 1.10
N LEU A 77 4.37 -4.97 1.34
CA LEU A 77 4.91 -6.15 2.03
C LEU A 77 6.10 -6.76 1.27
N ALA A 78 6.01 -6.86 -0.05
CA ALA A 78 7.11 -7.37 -0.87
C ALA A 78 8.38 -6.51 -0.72
N MET A 79 8.23 -5.20 -0.70
CA MET A 79 9.31 -4.25 -0.46
C MET A 79 9.90 -4.43 0.95
N PHE A 80 9.06 -4.53 1.99
CA PHE A 80 9.51 -4.77 3.37
C PHE A 80 10.32 -6.07 3.48
N ARG A 81 9.83 -7.16 2.89
CA ARG A 81 10.54 -8.46 2.88
C ARG A 81 11.87 -8.38 2.13
N SER A 82 11.90 -7.68 1.00
CA SER A 82 13.13 -7.47 0.23
C SER A 82 14.20 -6.74 1.04
N VAL A 83 13.81 -5.69 1.78
CA VAL A 83 14.74 -4.95 2.63
C VAL A 83 15.13 -5.79 3.86
N ALA A 84 14.19 -6.48 4.49
CA ALA A 84 14.45 -7.34 5.65
C ALA A 84 15.48 -8.44 5.36
N ALA A 85 15.50 -8.98 4.13
CA ALA A 85 16.43 -10.02 3.70
C ALA A 85 17.86 -9.51 3.40
N GLN A 86 18.10 -8.21 3.40
CA GLN A 86 19.43 -7.67 3.07
C GLN A 86 20.42 -7.90 4.23
N PRO A 87 21.69 -8.20 3.93
CA PRO A 87 22.72 -8.46 4.95
C PRO A 87 23.34 -7.15 5.45
N VAL A 88 22.51 -6.28 6.03
CA VAL A 88 22.90 -4.99 6.61
C VAL A 88 22.31 -4.86 8.01
N SER A 89 22.78 -3.87 8.79
CA SER A 89 22.27 -3.59 10.12
C SER A 89 20.77 -3.28 10.09
N ALA A 90 20.09 -3.50 11.22
CA ALA A 90 18.68 -3.19 11.33
C ALA A 90 18.40 -1.69 11.14
N TYR A 91 19.30 -0.83 11.62
CA TYR A 91 19.21 0.62 11.41
C TYR A 91 19.22 0.96 9.91
N GLU A 92 20.14 0.40 9.12
CA GLU A 92 20.19 0.59 7.67
C GLU A 92 18.94 0.05 6.97
N LYS A 93 18.38 -1.08 7.45
CA LYS A 93 17.11 -1.60 6.93
C LYS A 93 15.97 -0.60 7.15
N LEU A 94 15.85 -0.02 8.34
CA LEU A 94 14.85 1.01 8.63
C LEU A 94 15.05 2.26 7.77
N GLU A 95 16.28 2.71 7.61
CA GLU A 95 16.60 3.82 6.73
C GLU A 95 16.12 3.57 5.30
N ARG A 96 16.42 2.39 4.74
CA ARG A 96 15.98 1.99 3.39
C ARG A 96 14.46 1.88 3.27
N LEU A 97 13.78 1.34 4.29
CA LEU A 97 12.31 1.28 4.32
C LEU A 97 11.70 2.69 4.27
N PHE A 98 12.18 3.59 5.11
CA PHE A 98 11.69 4.97 5.11
C PHE A 98 12.01 5.71 3.81
N ASP A 99 13.18 5.47 3.20
CA ASP A 99 13.52 6.03 1.89
C ASP A 99 12.55 5.56 0.80
N HIS A 100 12.18 4.29 0.80
CA HIS A 100 11.16 3.78 -0.12
C HIS A 100 9.82 4.47 0.10
N LEU A 101 9.40 4.66 1.35
CA LEU A 101 8.14 5.35 1.66
C LEU A 101 8.16 6.82 1.22
N VAL A 102 9.27 7.52 1.41
CA VAL A 102 9.47 8.90 0.91
C VAL A 102 9.40 8.94 -0.62
N GLN A 103 10.00 7.96 -1.30
CA GLN A 103 9.98 7.87 -2.76
C GLN A 103 8.57 7.57 -3.34
N LEU A 104 7.65 7.04 -2.54
CA LEU A 104 6.26 6.87 -2.97
C LEU A 104 5.52 8.21 -3.13
N MET A 105 6.06 9.32 -2.59
CA MET A 105 5.47 10.66 -2.69
C MET A 105 5.87 11.35 -3.99
N THR A 106 5.65 10.68 -5.11
CA THR A 106 5.75 11.28 -6.46
C THR A 106 4.37 11.59 -7.00
N PRO A 107 4.20 12.57 -7.89
CA PRO A 107 2.91 12.89 -8.51
C PRO A 107 2.20 11.65 -9.07
N ASP A 108 2.96 10.76 -9.72
CA ASP A 108 2.43 9.53 -10.32
C ASP A 108 1.91 8.52 -9.29
N ARG A 109 2.45 8.56 -8.06
CA ARG A 109 2.08 7.65 -6.97
C ARG A 109 1.10 8.24 -5.95
N LEU A 110 0.82 9.52 -6.01
CA LEU A 110 -0.16 10.16 -5.11
C LEU A 110 -1.55 9.53 -5.21
N ALA A 111 -1.91 9.00 -6.37
CA ALA A 111 -3.17 8.27 -6.53
C ALA A 111 -3.23 7.00 -5.69
N HIS A 112 -2.12 6.25 -5.57
CA HIS A 112 -2.00 5.06 -4.74
C HIS A 112 -2.19 5.41 -3.25
N VAL A 113 -1.55 6.49 -2.80
CA VAL A 113 -1.71 6.99 -1.42
C VAL A 113 -3.17 7.36 -1.14
N ARG A 114 -3.84 8.05 -2.08
CA ARG A 114 -5.26 8.43 -1.94
C ARG A 114 -6.21 7.24 -1.90
N ILE A 115 -5.91 6.16 -2.62
CA ILE A 115 -6.71 4.95 -2.57
C ILE A 115 -6.60 4.31 -1.20
N MET A 116 -5.38 4.18 -0.67
CA MET A 116 -5.15 3.67 0.67
C MET A 116 -5.78 4.54 1.76
N GLU A 117 -5.84 5.86 1.53
CA GLU A 117 -6.48 6.83 2.42
C GLU A 117 -7.98 6.55 2.63
N ASN A 118 -8.67 6.21 1.57
CA ASN A 118 -10.12 5.98 1.62
C ASN A 118 -10.46 4.52 1.93
N PHE A 119 -9.45 3.66 2.14
CA PHE A 119 -9.66 2.24 2.40
C PHE A 119 -10.63 1.99 3.58
N ASP A 120 -10.38 2.62 4.73
CA ASP A 120 -11.20 2.42 5.94
C ASP A 120 -12.66 2.80 5.69
N TYR A 121 -12.90 3.88 4.94
CA TYR A 121 -14.24 4.30 4.57
C TYR A 121 -14.93 3.27 3.68
N TYR A 122 -14.29 2.85 2.59
CA TYR A 122 -14.88 1.85 1.68
C TYR A 122 -14.98 0.47 2.31
N ALA A 123 -14.05 0.10 3.17
CA ALA A 123 -14.12 -1.12 3.95
C ALA A 123 -15.35 -1.15 4.88
N SER A 124 -15.69 0.00 5.49
CA SER A 124 -16.89 0.13 6.35
C SER A 124 -18.22 0.02 5.60
N LEU A 125 -18.22 0.26 4.27
CA LEU A 125 -19.41 0.11 3.43
C LEU A 125 -19.70 -1.34 3.04
N LEU A 126 -18.76 -2.26 3.27
CA LEU A 126 -18.97 -3.68 3.03
C LEU A 126 -19.87 -4.24 4.13
N SER A 127 -21.04 -4.73 3.75
CA SER A 127 -22.06 -5.21 4.68
C SER A 127 -21.70 -6.53 5.37
N GLU A 128 -20.71 -7.25 4.82
CA GLU A 128 -20.29 -8.57 5.31
C GLU A 128 -18.76 -8.71 5.22
N PRO A 129 -18.14 -9.54 6.09
CA PRO A 129 -16.74 -9.91 5.94
C PRO A 129 -16.48 -10.43 4.52
N SER A 130 -15.51 -9.89 3.83
CA SER A 130 -15.16 -10.31 2.47
C SER A 130 -13.77 -10.95 2.46
N GLU A 131 -13.56 -11.90 1.55
CA GLU A 131 -12.25 -12.51 1.32
C GLU A 131 -11.16 -11.44 1.07
N GLY A 132 -11.53 -10.33 0.41
CA GLY A 132 -10.63 -9.21 0.19
C GLY A 132 -10.23 -8.50 1.48
N MET A 133 -11.14 -8.35 2.45
CA MET A 133 -10.84 -7.76 3.75
C MET A 133 -9.93 -8.68 4.57
N GLU A 134 -10.24 -9.98 4.62
CA GLU A 134 -9.40 -10.95 5.32
C GLU A 134 -7.97 -10.96 4.74
N ARG A 135 -7.86 -10.92 3.41
CA ARG A 135 -6.57 -10.84 2.71
C ARG A 135 -5.83 -9.55 3.05
N PHE A 136 -6.51 -8.41 3.06
CA PHE A 136 -5.91 -7.13 3.46
C PHE A 136 -5.36 -7.19 4.89
N MET A 137 -6.18 -7.64 5.84
CA MET A 137 -5.78 -7.76 7.24
C MET A 137 -4.60 -8.72 7.44
N LYS A 138 -4.57 -9.81 6.68
CA LYS A 138 -3.43 -10.73 6.70
C LYS A 138 -2.15 -10.06 6.23
N VAL A 139 -2.19 -9.38 5.09
CA VAL A 139 -1.02 -8.68 4.52
C VAL A 139 -0.55 -7.55 5.43
N TRP A 140 -1.48 -6.78 5.99
CA TRP A 140 -1.19 -5.76 6.99
C TRP A 140 -0.45 -6.33 8.20
N LYS A 141 -0.95 -7.43 8.77
CA LYS A 141 -0.34 -8.13 9.90
C LYS A 141 1.07 -8.62 9.57
N GLU A 142 1.27 -9.20 8.39
CA GLU A 142 2.59 -9.66 7.95
C GLU A 142 3.58 -8.50 7.77
N THR A 143 3.14 -7.36 7.23
CA THR A 143 3.95 -6.15 7.11
C THR A 143 4.39 -5.63 8.48
N THR A 144 3.45 -5.57 9.42
CA THR A 144 3.71 -5.15 10.80
C THR A 144 4.71 -6.08 11.51
N PHE A 145 4.57 -7.39 11.31
CA PHE A 145 5.51 -8.36 11.89
C PHE A 145 6.92 -8.23 11.29
N THR A 146 7.02 -8.04 9.98
CA THR A 146 8.32 -7.83 9.31
C THR A 146 9.02 -6.59 9.87
N PHE A 147 8.29 -5.49 10.07
CA PHE A 147 8.85 -4.27 10.65
C PHE A 147 9.32 -4.47 12.11
N ARG A 148 8.49 -5.10 12.94
CA ARG A 148 8.83 -5.45 14.32
C ARG A 148 10.11 -6.31 14.41
N ASP A 149 10.23 -7.28 13.51
CA ASP A 149 11.37 -8.19 13.53
C ASP A 149 12.68 -7.47 13.14
N ILE A 150 12.62 -6.46 12.25
CA ILE A 150 13.77 -5.58 11.95
C ILE A 150 14.18 -4.80 13.21
N ILE A 151 13.24 -4.21 13.96
CA ILE A 151 13.56 -3.46 15.17
C ILE A 151 14.20 -4.37 16.21
N ARG A 152 13.63 -5.58 16.44
CA ARG A 152 14.22 -6.57 17.36
C ARG A 152 15.61 -7.01 16.95
N GLN A 153 15.86 -7.15 15.64
CA GLN A 153 17.22 -7.40 15.15
C GLN A 153 18.16 -6.27 15.57
N GLY A 154 17.71 -5.01 15.50
CA GLY A 154 18.52 -3.84 15.85
C GLY A 154 18.90 -3.77 17.34
N GLU A 155 18.02 -4.25 18.23
CA GLU A 155 18.35 -4.42 19.65
C GLU A 155 19.45 -5.49 19.84
N GLN A 156 19.44 -6.54 19.03
CA GLN A 156 20.40 -7.65 19.12
C GLN A 156 21.74 -7.30 18.47
N ASP A 157 21.75 -6.60 17.32
CA ASP A 157 22.98 -6.21 16.62
C ASP A 157 23.57 -4.88 17.12
N GLY A 158 22.90 -4.23 18.10
CA GLY A 158 23.34 -2.99 18.73
C GLY A 158 23.18 -1.77 17.83
N SER A 159 22.52 -1.87 16.68
CA SER A 159 22.28 -0.76 15.76
C SER A 159 21.09 0.12 16.14
N ILE A 160 20.26 -0.34 17.07
CA ILE A 160 19.11 0.37 17.63
C ILE A 160 19.23 0.33 19.16
N ARG A 161 18.90 1.44 19.82
CA ARG A 161 18.88 1.53 21.29
C ARG A 161 17.93 0.50 21.90
N SER A 162 18.35 -0.09 23.02
CA SER A 162 17.62 -1.19 23.69
C SER A 162 16.58 -0.75 24.73
N ASP A 163 16.52 0.57 25.05
CA ASP A 163 15.63 1.15 26.07
C ASP A 163 14.30 1.67 25.46
N VAL A 164 13.97 1.27 24.23
CA VAL A 164 12.72 1.65 23.55
C VAL A 164 11.67 0.55 23.61
N ASP A 165 10.41 0.95 23.74
CA ASP A 165 9.29 0.03 23.52
C ASP A 165 9.11 -0.21 22.01
N VAL A 166 9.57 -1.37 21.53
CA VAL A 166 9.51 -1.78 20.13
C VAL A 166 8.10 -1.67 19.57
N HIS A 167 7.08 -2.03 20.35
CA HIS A 167 5.70 -1.97 19.91
C HIS A 167 5.23 -0.52 19.73
N ALA A 168 5.50 0.33 20.71
CA ALA A 168 5.15 1.74 20.65
C ALA A 168 5.87 2.45 19.49
N VAL A 169 7.17 2.19 19.27
CA VAL A 169 7.94 2.74 18.15
C VAL A 169 7.34 2.33 16.81
N MET A 170 7.02 1.04 16.64
CA MET A 170 6.43 0.51 15.42
C MET A 170 5.09 1.17 15.11
N VAL A 171 4.17 1.20 16.08
CA VAL A 171 2.84 1.80 15.90
C VAL A 171 2.96 3.29 15.60
N THR A 172 3.83 4.00 16.31
CA THR A 172 4.07 5.43 16.09
C THR A 172 4.64 5.69 14.70
N ALA A 173 5.64 4.91 14.25
CA ALA A 173 6.24 5.08 12.94
C ALA A 173 5.24 4.81 11.80
N ILE A 174 4.47 3.71 11.88
CA ILE A 174 3.44 3.36 10.90
C ILE A 174 2.38 4.48 10.82
N ASN A 175 1.88 4.94 11.97
CA ASN A 175 0.88 6.00 12.01
C ASN A 175 1.45 7.33 11.52
N ALA A 176 2.64 7.71 11.97
CA ALA A 176 3.27 8.97 11.58
C ALA A 176 3.50 9.02 10.06
N PHE A 177 4.14 7.99 9.50
CA PHE A 177 4.36 7.95 8.05
C PHE A 177 3.06 7.81 7.26
N GLY A 178 2.17 6.91 7.65
CA GLY A 178 0.91 6.67 6.97
C GLY A 178 0.01 7.91 6.95
N ILE A 179 -0.30 8.45 8.14
CA ILE A 179 -1.20 9.61 8.27
C ILE A 179 -0.56 10.86 7.66
N PHE A 180 0.75 11.06 7.85
CA PHE A 180 1.43 12.25 7.34
C PHE A 180 1.56 12.23 5.81
N SER A 181 1.95 11.07 5.22
CA SER A 181 1.96 10.89 3.76
C SER A 181 0.60 11.17 3.14
N ARG A 182 -0.44 10.67 3.77
CA ARG A 182 -1.83 10.88 3.40
C ARG A 182 -2.22 12.37 3.42
N LYS A 183 -1.92 13.08 4.49
CA LYS A 183 -2.15 14.52 4.61
C LYS A 183 -1.43 15.30 3.51
N LEU A 184 -0.16 15.00 3.28
CA LEU A 184 0.65 15.66 2.25
C LEU A 184 0.12 15.37 0.83
N ALA A 185 -0.34 14.15 0.56
CA ALA A 185 -0.96 13.78 -0.72
C ALA A 185 -2.24 14.58 -1.01
N LEU A 186 -3.04 14.89 0.02
CA LEU A 186 -4.22 15.75 -0.12
C LEU A 186 -3.85 17.21 -0.34
N GLN A 187 -2.88 17.71 0.41
CA GLN A 187 -2.45 19.10 0.34
C GLN A 187 -1.80 19.46 -1.00
N SER A 188 -1.04 18.53 -1.60
CA SER A 188 -0.40 18.74 -2.91
C SER A 188 -1.38 19.03 -4.06
N SER A 189 -2.68 18.78 -3.85
CA SER A 189 -3.74 19.04 -4.83
C SER A 189 -4.45 20.39 -4.63
N ASN A 190 -4.21 21.06 -3.50
CA ASN A 190 -4.86 22.33 -3.16
C ASN A 190 -3.86 23.48 -3.34
N MET A 191 -4.09 24.32 -4.35
CA MET A 191 -3.32 25.56 -4.60
C MET A 191 -3.36 26.60 -3.45
N LEU A 192 -4.08 26.32 -2.38
CA LEU A 192 -4.27 27.25 -1.24
C LEU A 192 -3.19 27.11 -0.15
N PHE A 193 -2.33 26.11 -0.23
CA PHE A 193 -1.26 25.91 0.73
C PHE A 193 0.08 26.39 0.16
N GLU A 194 0.85 27.07 1.00
CA GLU A 194 2.15 27.63 0.66
C GLU A 194 3.02 26.63 -0.10
N GLN A 195 3.59 27.07 -1.23
CA GLN A 195 4.46 26.26 -2.10
C GLN A 195 5.76 25.77 -1.41
N ASP A 196 6.02 26.27 -0.19
CA ASP A 196 7.24 25.96 0.59
C ASP A 196 7.25 24.60 1.27
N LEU A 197 6.14 23.82 1.21
CA LEU A 197 6.02 22.54 1.87
C LEU A 197 6.12 21.37 0.88
N ASP A 198 7.32 21.15 0.31
CA ASP A 198 7.58 19.96 -0.49
C ASP A 198 7.31 18.68 0.33
N PRO A 199 6.35 17.83 -0.09
CA PRO A 199 6.00 16.60 0.60
C PRO A 199 7.20 15.67 0.86
N LYS A 200 8.12 15.56 -0.10
CA LYS A 200 9.31 14.73 0.07
C LYS A 200 10.23 15.25 1.16
N ARG A 201 10.46 16.57 1.19
CA ARG A 201 11.28 17.19 2.21
C ARG A 201 10.71 16.98 3.61
N GLN A 202 9.40 17.11 3.76
CA GLN A 202 8.74 16.91 5.05
C GLN A 202 8.80 15.46 5.53
N LEU A 203 8.59 14.49 4.64
CA LEU A 203 8.76 13.08 4.98
C LEU A 203 10.21 12.72 5.25
N SER A 204 11.16 13.33 4.55
CA SER A 204 12.59 13.14 4.84
C SER A 204 12.94 13.66 6.24
N LEU A 205 12.41 14.80 6.64
CA LEU A 205 12.59 15.32 8.01
C LEU A 205 11.96 14.37 9.04
N LEU A 206 10.74 13.87 8.80
CA LEU A 206 10.12 12.88 9.69
C LEU A 206 10.97 11.60 9.80
N LYS A 207 11.52 11.11 8.67
CA LYS A 207 12.48 10.00 8.65
C LYS A 207 13.68 10.29 9.56
N GLU A 208 14.32 11.45 9.39
CA GLU A 208 15.48 11.86 10.19
C GLU A 208 15.16 11.90 11.69
N MET A 209 14.01 12.46 12.07
CA MET A 209 13.56 12.51 13.46
C MET A 209 13.39 11.10 14.05
N LEU A 210 12.71 10.20 13.33
CA LEU A 210 12.47 8.82 13.78
C LEU A 210 13.78 8.03 13.87
N LEU A 211 14.65 8.13 12.89
CA LEU A 211 15.94 7.46 12.87
C LEU A 211 16.87 8.00 13.96
N SER A 212 16.87 9.32 14.22
CA SER A 212 17.64 9.93 15.32
C SER A 212 17.18 9.43 16.69
N TYR A 213 15.87 9.23 16.87
CA TYR A 213 15.33 8.66 18.11
C TYR A 213 15.78 7.21 18.34
N LEU A 214 16.00 6.44 17.27
CA LEU A 214 16.38 5.03 17.35
C LEU A 214 17.88 4.78 17.49
N LYS A 215 18.72 5.81 17.35
CA LYS A 215 20.17 5.67 17.50
C LYS A 215 20.54 5.24 18.91
N PRO A 216 21.52 4.33 19.05
CA PRO A 216 22.10 3.95 20.33
C PRO A 216 22.67 5.13 21.12
#